data_786b60d871268ecce56ea84636428706
#
_entry.id   786b60d871268ecce56ea84636428706
#
_cell.length_a   1.000
_cell.length_b   1.000
_cell.length_c   1.000
_cell.angle_alpha   90.00
_cell.angle_beta   90.00
_cell.angle_gamma   90.00
#
_symmetry.space_group_name_H-M   'P 1'
#
loop_
_entity.id
_entity.type
_entity.pdbx_description
1 polymer ?
#
loop_
_entity_poly.entity_id
_entity_poly.type
_entity_poly.pdbx_seq_one_letter_code
_entity_poly.pdbx_strand_id
1 'polypeptide(L)'
;MGFAFSVGHGTVGGSRLRKTLLRHFGVSPGEIATAGRQFPITARVDIQSALEDLFKPRTGTKLLGILSPNQHEVPALANTLAGAYFPIDAGPLQHDEIDVGEPIPVRCLKNGLWLSRDKDLPFAIMMAPGGRFGLRTGVQVEIAVPAGERAAQFSQEFFRELELLVGQGRTYRGRIISLEGHIDPLGGGSTVKVHRLAKIDRDSVILPEKTLAVLDHNVAAFMMAREQLKTLQFQPRKGILFYGPPGTGKTYTIH
;
A
#
# COMPACT_ATOMS: atom_id res chain seq x y z
N MET A 1 22.65 46.97 -3.45
CA MET A 1 21.30 46.62 -2.99
C MET A 1 21.31 45.17 -2.49
N GLY A 2 21.47 45.01 -1.19
CA GLY A 2 21.51 43.70 -0.57
C GLY A 2 20.09 43.22 -0.21
N PHE A 3 19.68 42.08 -0.71
CA PHE A 3 18.47 41.42 -0.27
C PHE A 3 18.77 40.63 1.01
N ALA A 4 18.28 41.12 2.14
CA ALA A 4 18.31 40.41 3.39
C ALA A 4 17.18 39.36 3.36
N PHE A 5 17.51 38.06 3.30
CA PHE A 5 16.59 36.99 3.60
C PHE A 5 16.34 36.97 5.12
N SER A 6 15.17 37.44 5.53
CA SER A 6 14.67 37.21 6.89
C SER A 6 14.30 35.73 7.03
N VAL A 7 15.18 34.96 7.68
CA VAL A 7 14.84 33.63 8.17
C VAL A 7 13.92 33.82 9.36
N GLY A 8 12.63 33.71 9.15
CA GLY A 8 11.65 33.68 10.21
C GLY A 8 11.98 32.53 11.17
N HIS A 9 12.43 32.86 12.38
CA HIS A 9 12.57 31.94 13.50
C HIS A 9 11.14 31.44 13.84
N GLY A 10 10.72 30.34 13.21
CA GLY A 10 9.53 29.60 13.61
C GLY A 10 9.73 29.13 15.05
N THR A 11 8.97 29.72 15.95
CA THR A 11 8.87 29.26 17.34
C THR A 11 8.71 27.78 17.39
N VAL A 12 9.48 27.08 18.23
CA VAL A 12 9.37 25.65 18.57
C VAL A 12 8.05 25.40 19.35
N GLY A 13 6.94 25.79 18.76
CA GLY A 13 5.58 25.46 19.21
C GLY A 13 5.16 24.19 18.50
N GLY A 14 5.16 23.05 19.20
CA GLY A 14 4.80 21.75 18.63
C GLY A 14 3.56 21.83 17.78
N SER A 15 3.54 21.10 16.65
CA SER A 15 2.45 21.08 15.69
C SER A 15 1.10 20.80 16.37
N ARG A 16 0.01 21.27 15.76
CA ARG A 16 -1.35 20.99 16.25
C ARG A 16 -1.57 19.48 16.37
N LEU A 17 -1.01 18.72 15.44
CA LEU A 17 -1.10 17.26 15.45
C LEU A 17 -0.44 16.67 16.70
N ARG A 18 0.77 17.12 17.06
CA ARG A 18 1.45 16.66 18.26
C ARG A 18 0.63 16.97 19.53
N LYS A 19 0.08 18.17 19.62
CA LYS A 19 -0.81 18.55 20.76
C LYS A 19 -2.06 17.66 20.81
N THR A 20 -2.62 17.33 19.66
CA THR A 20 -3.80 16.43 19.55
C THR A 20 -3.47 15.02 19.99
N LEU A 21 -2.33 14.47 19.56
CA LEU A 21 -1.84 13.17 19.98
C LEU A 21 -1.62 13.11 21.51
N LEU A 22 -0.88 14.07 22.07
CA LEU A 22 -0.61 14.11 23.52
C LEU A 22 -1.89 14.22 24.35
N ARG A 23 -2.86 15.01 23.88
CA ARG A 23 -4.18 15.09 24.55
C ARG A 23 -4.95 13.77 24.43
N HIS A 24 -4.83 13.07 23.29
CA HIS A 24 -5.49 11.79 23.09
C HIS A 24 -4.93 10.71 24.00
N PHE A 25 -3.62 10.64 24.15
CA PHE A 25 -2.95 9.65 25.01
C PHE A 25 -3.04 10.00 26.50
N GLY A 26 -2.98 11.26 26.86
CA GLY A 26 -3.02 11.70 28.24
C GLY A 26 -1.74 11.40 29.05
N VAL A 27 -0.66 11.01 28.38
CA VAL A 27 0.65 10.67 28.95
C VAL A 27 1.76 11.48 28.25
N SER A 28 2.97 11.47 28.81
CA SER A 28 4.11 12.17 28.23
C SER A 28 4.63 11.46 26.95
N PRO A 29 5.31 12.18 26.05
CA PRO A 29 5.84 11.57 24.81
C PRO A 29 6.74 10.36 25.06
N GLY A 30 7.53 10.37 26.13
CA GLY A 30 8.44 9.28 26.49
C GLY A 30 7.73 8.02 26.99
N GLU A 31 6.44 8.12 27.29
CA GLU A 31 5.59 7.00 27.73
C GLU A 31 4.74 6.44 26.57
N ILE A 32 4.98 6.86 25.33
CA ILE A 32 4.28 6.38 24.14
C ILE A 32 5.23 5.51 23.33
N ALA A 33 4.88 4.24 23.18
CA ALA A 33 5.57 3.29 22.33
C ALA A 33 4.99 3.35 20.91
N THR A 34 5.86 3.19 19.92
CA THR A 34 5.46 3.12 18.50
C THR A 34 5.97 1.84 17.88
N ALA A 35 5.18 1.25 17.00
CA ALA A 35 5.58 0.12 16.16
C ALA A 35 5.10 0.37 14.73
N GLY A 36 5.79 -0.18 13.73
CA GLY A 36 5.42 0.03 12.33
C GLY A 36 5.66 -1.20 11.48
N ARG A 37 4.87 -1.30 10.40
CA ARG A 37 5.04 -2.30 9.34
C ARG A 37 4.96 -1.66 7.97
N GLN A 38 5.76 -2.20 7.05
CA GLN A 38 5.73 -1.81 5.65
C GLN A 38 5.02 -2.87 4.82
N PHE A 39 4.19 -2.40 3.91
CA PHE A 39 3.44 -3.20 2.97
C PHE A 39 3.81 -2.79 1.54
N PRO A 40 3.69 -3.70 0.55
CA PRO A 40 3.92 -3.35 -0.84
C PRO A 40 2.89 -2.32 -1.31
N ILE A 41 3.26 -1.50 -2.30
CA ILE A 41 2.36 -0.46 -2.85
C ILE A 41 1.07 -1.04 -3.41
N THR A 42 1.10 -2.28 -3.91
CA THR A 42 -0.06 -3.01 -4.41
C THR A 42 -1.11 -3.29 -3.34
N ALA A 43 -0.73 -3.29 -2.06
CA ALA A 43 -1.65 -3.55 -0.96
C ALA A 43 -2.39 -2.29 -0.47
N ARG A 44 -2.14 -1.11 -1.05
CA ARG A 44 -2.65 0.17 -0.52
C ARG A 44 -4.17 0.20 -0.37
N VAL A 45 -4.90 -0.26 -1.39
CA VAL A 45 -6.36 -0.30 -1.38
C VAL A 45 -6.87 -1.31 -0.35
N ASP A 46 -6.25 -2.49 -0.31
CA ASP A 46 -6.61 -3.54 0.64
C ASP A 46 -6.32 -3.13 2.09
N ILE A 47 -5.21 -2.38 2.34
CA ILE A 47 -4.90 -1.80 3.66
C ILE A 47 -5.97 -0.81 4.09
N GLN A 48 -6.39 0.10 3.20
CA GLN A 48 -7.45 1.06 3.53
C GLN A 48 -8.73 0.32 3.89
N SER A 49 -9.16 -0.63 3.08
CA SER A 49 -10.36 -1.43 3.33
C SER A 49 -10.27 -2.18 4.66
N ALA A 50 -9.12 -2.79 4.94
CA ALA A 50 -8.88 -3.48 6.20
C ALA A 50 -8.92 -2.53 7.41
N LEU A 51 -8.34 -1.33 7.30
CA LEU A 51 -8.42 -0.32 8.36
C LEU A 51 -9.86 0.18 8.56
N GLU A 52 -10.61 0.42 7.48
CA GLU A 52 -12.02 0.79 7.58
C GLU A 52 -12.83 -0.28 8.31
N ASP A 53 -12.63 -1.56 8.00
CA ASP A 53 -13.30 -2.68 8.68
C ASP A 53 -12.89 -2.78 10.15
N LEU A 54 -11.61 -2.62 10.47
CA LEU A 54 -11.09 -2.63 11.84
C LEU A 54 -11.65 -1.47 12.69
N PHE A 55 -11.89 -0.31 12.08
CA PHE A 55 -12.40 0.86 12.79
C PHE A 55 -13.93 0.96 12.81
N LYS A 56 -14.63 0.28 11.89
CA LYS A 56 -16.10 0.32 11.79
C LYS A 56 -16.83 0.01 13.10
N PRO A 57 -16.43 -1.00 13.90
CA PRO A 57 -17.09 -1.29 15.19
C PRO A 57 -16.69 -0.33 16.31
N ARG A 58 -15.66 0.53 16.12
CA ARG A 58 -15.11 1.40 17.17
C ARG A 58 -15.75 2.77 17.13
N THR A 59 -16.69 3.01 18.05
CA THR A 59 -17.33 4.32 18.21
C THR A 59 -16.33 5.36 18.72
N GLY A 60 -16.46 6.61 18.26
CA GLY A 60 -15.60 7.71 18.69
C GLY A 60 -14.24 7.78 17.99
N THR A 61 -13.95 6.91 17.02
CA THR A 61 -12.76 7.02 16.17
C THR A 61 -12.77 8.33 15.38
N LYS A 62 -11.64 9.04 15.40
CA LYS A 62 -11.42 10.26 14.60
C LYS A 62 -10.39 9.98 13.53
N LEU A 63 -10.73 10.28 12.28
CA LEU A 63 -9.81 10.22 11.16
C LEU A 63 -9.38 11.63 10.77
N LEU A 64 -8.08 11.87 10.72
CA LEU A 64 -7.45 13.13 10.36
C LEU A 64 -6.55 12.94 9.13
N GLY A 65 -6.53 13.92 8.24
CA GLY A 65 -5.50 14.01 7.20
C GLY A 65 -4.18 14.49 7.79
N ILE A 66 -3.09 14.19 7.11
CA ILE A 66 -1.74 14.57 7.49
C ILE A 66 -1.18 15.52 6.43
N LEU A 67 -0.69 16.67 6.88
CA LEU A 67 0.09 17.62 6.08
C LEU A 67 1.56 17.49 6.46
N SER A 68 2.39 17.12 5.48
CA SER A 68 3.84 17.12 5.63
C SER A 68 4.41 18.30 4.85
N PRO A 69 5.13 19.22 5.51
CA PRO A 69 5.77 20.36 4.84
C PRO A 69 6.96 19.91 3.97
N ASN A 70 7.53 18.76 4.28
CA ASN A 70 8.64 18.17 3.53
C ASN A 70 8.15 16.97 2.73
N GLN A 71 8.16 17.08 1.39
CA GLN A 71 7.72 16.01 0.50
C GLN A 71 8.71 14.82 0.46
N HIS A 72 9.93 15.01 0.92
CA HIS A 72 10.99 13.99 0.92
C HIS A 72 11.02 13.16 2.21
N GLU A 73 10.34 13.60 3.26
CA GLU A 73 10.24 12.83 4.50
C GLU A 73 8.97 11.99 4.53
N VAL A 74 9.15 10.76 4.95
CA VAL A 74 8.02 9.87 5.27
C VAL A 74 7.46 10.29 6.63
N PRO A 75 6.16 10.64 6.72
CA PRO A 75 5.54 10.91 8.00
C PRO A 75 5.73 9.76 8.97
N ALA A 76 6.15 10.03 10.20
CA ALA A 76 6.33 9.03 11.24
C ALA A 76 5.75 9.51 12.58
N LEU A 77 5.02 8.63 13.27
CA LEU A 77 4.45 8.94 14.59
C LEU A 77 5.53 9.22 15.61
N ALA A 78 6.60 8.42 15.62
CA ALA A 78 7.72 8.62 16.53
C ALA A 78 8.34 10.01 16.38
N ASN A 79 8.60 10.47 15.15
CA ASN A 79 9.14 11.80 14.88
C ASN A 79 8.18 12.92 15.31
N THR A 80 6.89 12.72 15.09
CA THR A 80 5.86 13.69 15.50
C THR A 80 5.79 13.83 17.01
N LEU A 81 5.83 12.72 17.73
CA LEU A 81 5.81 12.70 19.20
C LEU A 81 7.08 13.29 19.79
N ALA A 82 8.24 13.01 19.22
CA ALA A 82 9.53 13.56 19.64
C ALA A 82 9.65 15.06 19.39
N GLY A 83 8.83 15.64 18.51
CA GLY A 83 8.91 17.06 18.15
C GLY A 83 9.99 17.32 17.10
N ALA A 84 9.97 16.58 16.00
CA ALA A 84 10.91 16.69 14.90
C ALA A 84 11.02 18.12 14.33
N TYR A 85 12.15 18.41 13.72
CA TYR A 85 12.46 19.71 13.13
C TYR A 85 11.48 20.13 12.01
N PHE A 86 10.96 19.14 11.25
CA PHE A 86 9.91 19.34 10.26
C PHE A 86 8.62 18.63 10.73
N PRO A 87 7.83 19.28 11.60
CA PRO A 87 6.64 18.64 12.15
C PRO A 87 5.58 18.46 11.07
N ILE A 88 4.98 17.28 11.02
CA ILE A 88 3.73 17.08 10.30
C ILE A 88 2.58 17.72 11.08
N ASP A 89 1.53 18.15 10.35
CA ASP A 89 0.36 18.76 10.98
C ASP A 89 -0.93 18.07 10.52
N ALA A 90 -2.00 18.29 11.26
CA ALA A 90 -3.32 17.81 10.89
C ALA A 90 -3.92 18.72 9.80
N GLY A 91 -4.57 18.09 8.83
CA GLY A 91 -5.22 18.77 7.72
C GLY A 91 -6.44 18.00 7.19
N PRO A 92 -7.01 18.46 6.07
CA PRO A 92 -8.08 17.74 5.40
C PRO A 92 -7.58 16.40 4.87
N LEU A 93 -8.48 15.44 4.71
CA LEU A 93 -8.19 14.17 4.08
C LEU A 93 -7.84 14.37 2.62
N GLN A 94 -6.70 13.82 2.22
CA GLN A 94 -6.25 13.81 0.83
C GLN A 94 -6.41 12.41 0.25
N HIS A 95 -6.82 12.33 -1.00
CA HIS A 95 -7.05 11.08 -1.69
C HIS A 95 -6.31 11.06 -3.02
N ASP A 96 -5.91 9.87 -3.44
CA ASP A 96 -5.48 9.55 -4.80
C ASP A 96 -6.53 8.62 -5.43
N GLU A 97 -6.66 8.68 -6.73
CA GLU A 97 -7.45 7.73 -7.51
C GLU A 97 -6.53 6.60 -8.01
N ILE A 98 -6.83 5.37 -7.61
CA ILE A 98 -6.02 4.19 -7.92
C ILE A 98 -6.75 3.34 -8.95
N ASP A 99 -6.12 3.11 -10.10
CA ASP A 99 -6.61 2.17 -11.10
C ASP A 99 -6.41 0.73 -10.59
N VAL A 100 -7.52 0.06 -10.33
CA VAL A 100 -7.57 -1.35 -9.90
C VAL A 100 -8.08 -2.28 -11.00
N GLY A 101 -8.21 -1.77 -12.23
CA GLY A 101 -8.76 -2.52 -13.35
C GLY A 101 -10.28 -2.48 -13.46
N GLU A 102 -10.96 -1.75 -12.60
CA GLU A 102 -12.39 -1.46 -12.69
C GLU A 102 -12.66 -0.22 -13.59
N PRO A 103 -13.90 -0.05 -14.09
CA PRO A 103 -14.25 1.13 -14.89
C PRO A 103 -14.06 2.46 -14.16
N ILE A 104 -14.24 2.44 -12.83
CA ILE A 104 -14.09 3.61 -11.97
C ILE A 104 -12.89 3.36 -11.04
N PRO A 105 -11.90 4.25 -11.01
CA PRO A 105 -10.79 4.15 -10.08
C PRO A 105 -11.26 4.18 -8.62
N VAL A 106 -10.52 3.49 -7.75
CA VAL A 106 -10.80 3.50 -6.32
C VAL A 106 -10.18 4.73 -5.69
N ARG A 107 -11.01 5.51 -4.99
CA ARG A 107 -10.56 6.65 -4.20
C ARG A 107 -9.92 6.15 -2.92
N CYS A 108 -8.61 6.33 -2.80
CA CYS A 108 -7.82 5.83 -1.67
C CYS A 108 -7.14 6.99 -0.93
N LEU A 109 -7.13 6.94 0.40
CA LEU A 109 -6.42 7.91 1.23
C LEU A 109 -4.95 7.97 0.85
N LYS A 110 -4.42 9.18 0.64
CA LYS A 110 -3.00 9.41 0.44
C LYS A 110 -2.22 9.15 1.74
N ASN A 111 -2.77 9.62 2.84
CA ASN A 111 -2.34 9.36 4.19
C ASN A 111 -3.53 9.56 5.14
N GLY A 112 -3.42 9.02 6.34
CA GLY A 112 -4.45 9.18 7.37
C GLY A 112 -3.94 8.83 8.75
N LEU A 113 -4.53 9.49 9.75
CA LEU A 113 -4.29 9.22 11.17
C LEU A 113 -5.62 8.95 11.86
N TRP A 114 -5.80 7.73 12.34
CA TRP A 114 -6.93 7.31 13.15
C TRP A 114 -6.57 7.42 14.62
N LEU A 115 -7.40 8.14 15.37
CA LEU A 115 -7.34 8.22 16.83
C LEU A 115 -8.52 7.45 17.39
N SER A 116 -8.26 6.41 18.16
CA SER A 116 -9.29 5.52 18.69
C SER A 116 -8.95 5.00 20.09
N ARG A 117 -9.86 4.23 20.65
CA ARG A 117 -9.67 3.53 21.93
C ARG A 117 -10.11 2.09 21.80
N ASP A 118 -9.38 1.21 22.46
CA ASP A 118 -9.82 -0.15 22.75
C ASP A 118 -10.14 -0.24 24.25
N LYS A 119 -11.44 -0.13 24.56
CA LYS A 119 -11.91 0.11 25.96
C LYS A 119 -11.25 1.40 26.51
N ASP A 120 -10.36 1.26 27.49
CA ASP A 120 -9.65 2.38 28.12
C ASP A 120 -8.29 2.67 27.47
N LEU A 121 -7.80 1.80 26.60
CA LEU A 121 -6.50 1.93 25.95
C LEU A 121 -6.61 2.90 24.75
N PRO A 122 -6.04 4.12 24.83
CA PRO A 122 -5.94 4.99 23.67
C PRO A 122 -4.87 4.46 22.70
N PHE A 123 -5.15 4.55 21.42
CA PHE A 123 -4.17 4.22 20.38
C PHE A 123 -4.34 5.12 19.18
N ALA A 124 -3.28 5.24 18.39
CA ALA A 124 -3.30 5.97 17.13
C ALA A 124 -2.71 5.09 16.03
N ILE A 125 -3.36 5.06 14.86
CA ILE A 125 -2.85 4.38 13.67
C ILE A 125 -2.58 5.43 12.61
N MET A 126 -1.38 5.41 12.04
CA MET A 126 -1.03 6.24 10.91
C MET A 126 -0.75 5.37 9.69
N MET A 127 -1.42 5.68 8.59
CA MET A 127 -1.10 5.14 7.27
C MET A 127 -0.49 6.26 6.42
N ALA A 128 0.67 6.01 5.87
CA ALA A 128 1.36 6.97 5.01
C ALA A 128 2.13 6.23 3.90
N PRO A 129 2.52 6.93 2.81
CA PRO A 129 3.46 6.36 1.85
C PRO A 129 4.75 5.96 2.56
N GLY A 130 5.19 4.71 2.35
CA GLY A 130 6.41 4.17 2.90
C GLY A 130 7.57 4.23 1.91
N GLY A 131 8.80 4.30 2.40
CA GLY A 131 10.00 4.29 1.55
C GLY A 131 11.24 4.77 2.29
N ARG A 132 12.36 4.78 1.56
CA ARG A 132 13.64 5.35 2.03
C ARG A 132 14.16 6.36 1.02
N PHE A 133 14.82 7.41 1.49
CA PHE A 133 15.49 8.42 0.65
C PHE A 133 14.56 9.06 -0.41
N GLY A 134 13.31 9.37 -0.04
CA GLY A 134 12.34 9.96 -0.98
C GLY A 134 11.71 8.97 -1.97
N LEU A 135 12.17 7.73 -2.04
CA LEU A 135 11.56 6.69 -2.87
C LEU A 135 10.34 6.10 -2.14
N ARG A 136 9.17 6.31 -2.70
CA ARG A 136 7.91 5.76 -2.18
C ARG A 136 7.72 4.35 -2.75
N THR A 137 8.21 3.35 -2.03
CA THR A 137 8.21 1.95 -2.49
C THR A 137 7.08 1.11 -1.89
N GLY A 138 6.30 1.67 -0.98
CA GLY A 138 5.25 0.93 -0.29
C GLY A 138 4.31 1.82 0.51
N VAL A 139 3.60 1.18 1.41
CA VAL A 139 2.73 1.82 2.42
C VAL A 139 3.25 1.47 3.79
N GLN A 140 3.44 2.47 4.64
CA GLN A 140 3.79 2.30 6.04
C GLN A 140 2.54 2.46 6.90
N VAL A 141 2.32 1.50 7.78
CA VAL A 141 1.31 1.59 8.84
C VAL A 141 2.04 1.59 10.17
N GLU A 142 1.82 2.62 10.96
CA GLU A 142 2.37 2.76 12.30
C GLU A 142 1.27 2.78 13.34
N ILE A 143 1.53 2.15 14.50
CA ILE A 143 0.69 2.24 15.69
C ILE A 143 1.46 2.96 16.80
N ALA A 144 0.78 3.83 17.51
CA ALA A 144 1.25 4.40 18.77
C ALA A 144 0.29 4.02 19.90
N VAL A 145 0.85 3.63 21.03
CA VAL A 145 0.13 3.21 22.24
C VAL A 145 0.88 3.69 23.49
N PRO A 146 0.24 3.88 24.65
CA PRO A 146 0.96 4.07 25.91
C PRO A 146 1.89 2.87 26.17
N ALA A 147 3.07 3.10 26.72
CA ALA A 147 4.01 2.03 27.04
C ALA A 147 3.41 1.07 28.08
N GLY A 148 3.62 -0.23 27.89
CA GLY A 148 3.17 -1.27 28.80
C GLY A 148 2.89 -2.60 28.07
N GLU A 149 2.84 -3.68 28.84
CA GLU A 149 2.71 -5.04 28.29
C GLU A 149 1.37 -5.23 27.54
N ARG A 150 0.25 -4.80 28.14
CA ARG A 150 -1.09 -4.85 27.50
C ARG A 150 -1.12 -4.11 26.17
N ALA A 151 -0.45 -2.95 26.10
CA ALA A 151 -0.40 -2.14 24.90
C ALA A 151 0.49 -2.76 23.82
N ALA A 152 1.58 -3.41 24.23
CA ALA A 152 2.44 -4.16 23.30
C ALA A 152 1.70 -5.36 22.69
N GLN A 153 0.97 -6.12 23.50
CA GLN A 153 0.13 -7.23 23.04
C GLN A 153 -0.95 -6.74 22.07
N PHE A 154 -1.65 -5.65 22.42
CA PHE A 154 -2.66 -5.03 21.55
C PHE A 154 -2.05 -4.65 20.18
N SER A 155 -0.85 -4.05 20.17
CA SER A 155 -0.18 -3.66 18.93
C SER A 155 0.16 -4.86 18.04
N GLN A 156 0.59 -5.98 18.64
CA GLN A 156 0.87 -7.23 17.92
C GLN A 156 -0.40 -7.84 17.35
N GLU A 157 -1.49 -7.88 18.14
CA GLU A 157 -2.78 -8.39 17.70
C GLU A 157 -3.36 -7.55 16.58
N PHE A 158 -3.28 -6.22 16.69
CA PHE A 158 -3.72 -5.30 15.65
C PHE A 158 -3.01 -5.55 14.31
N PHE A 159 -1.68 -5.67 14.32
CA PHE A 159 -0.93 -5.94 13.09
C PHE A 159 -1.21 -7.33 12.53
N ARG A 160 -1.40 -8.33 13.38
CA ARG A 160 -1.77 -9.68 12.93
C ARG A 160 -3.13 -9.66 12.23
N GLU A 161 -4.12 -8.98 12.80
CA GLU A 161 -5.45 -8.86 12.22
C GLU A 161 -5.41 -8.07 10.91
N LEU A 162 -4.68 -6.95 10.89
CA LEU A 162 -4.48 -6.16 9.67
C LEU A 162 -3.84 -7.01 8.55
N GLU A 163 -2.79 -7.77 8.85
CA GLU A 163 -2.13 -8.65 7.87
C GLU A 163 -3.06 -9.73 7.33
N LEU A 164 -3.88 -10.32 8.19
CA LEU A 164 -4.87 -11.31 7.77
C LEU A 164 -5.89 -10.70 6.80
N LEU A 165 -6.43 -9.53 7.14
CA LEU A 165 -7.40 -8.83 6.28
C LEU A 165 -6.77 -8.41 4.95
N VAL A 166 -5.58 -7.83 4.97
CA VAL A 166 -4.83 -7.45 3.75
C VAL A 166 -4.51 -8.69 2.91
N GLY A 167 -4.15 -9.81 3.52
CA GLY A 167 -3.90 -11.08 2.83
C GLY A 167 -5.15 -11.68 2.17
N GLN A 168 -6.33 -11.35 2.65
CA GLN A 168 -7.61 -11.70 2.04
C GLN A 168 -8.03 -10.74 0.93
N GLY A 169 -7.34 -9.61 0.78
CA GLY A 169 -7.59 -8.60 -0.22
C GLY A 169 -7.59 -9.16 -1.64
N ARG A 170 -8.43 -8.60 -2.49
CA ARG A 170 -8.64 -9.07 -3.87
C ARG A 170 -8.49 -7.98 -4.92
N THR A 171 -7.98 -6.81 -4.54
CA THR A 171 -7.94 -5.62 -5.39
C THR A 171 -7.37 -5.89 -6.77
N TYR A 172 -6.26 -6.62 -6.86
CA TYR A 172 -5.62 -6.96 -8.15
C TYR A 172 -5.76 -8.43 -8.53
N ARG A 173 -6.61 -9.19 -7.84
CA ARG A 173 -6.78 -10.62 -8.13
C ARG A 173 -7.38 -10.84 -9.51
N GLY A 174 -6.73 -11.68 -10.32
CA GLY A 174 -7.14 -11.92 -11.71
C GLY A 174 -6.84 -10.75 -12.65
N ARG A 175 -6.08 -9.75 -12.23
CA ARG A 175 -5.61 -8.65 -13.07
C ARG A 175 -4.17 -8.88 -13.52
N ILE A 176 -3.85 -8.39 -14.69
CA ILE A 176 -2.48 -8.33 -15.19
C ILE A 176 -1.94 -6.96 -14.81
N ILE A 177 -0.91 -6.94 -13.99
CA ILE A 177 -0.30 -5.72 -13.50
C ILE A 177 1.18 -5.67 -13.85
N SER A 178 1.71 -4.46 -14.09
CA SER A 178 3.14 -4.18 -14.04
C SER A 178 3.45 -3.22 -12.89
N LEU A 179 4.62 -3.41 -12.31
CA LEU A 179 5.17 -2.47 -11.32
C LEU A 179 6.17 -1.60 -12.07
N GLU A 180 5.77 -0.37 -12.36
CA GLU A 180 6.64 0.60 -13.02
C GLU A 180 7.40 1.37 -11.95
N GLY A 181 8.71 1.09 -11.83
CA GLY A 181 9.62 1.86 -10.99
C GLY A 181 10.11 3.07 -11.78
N HIS A 182 9.53 4.23 -11.60
CA HIS A 182 10.17 5.46 -12.03
C HIS A 182 11.18 5.87 -10.96
N ILE A 183 12.47 5.80 -11.31
CA ILE A 183 13.51 6.52 -10.58
C ILE A 183 13.40 7.98 -11.05
N ASP A 184 12.40 8.67 -10.56
CA ASP A 184 12.34 10.11 -10.70
C ASP A 184 13.39 10.69 -9.73
N PRO A 185 14.32 11.55 -10.19
CA PRO A 185 15.24 12.27 -9.31
C PRO A 185 14.52 13.07 -8.20
N LEU A 186 13.22 13.32 -8.35
CA LEU A 186 12.34 13.98 -7.40
C LEU A 186 11.54 13.03 -6.50
N GLY A 187 11.87 11.72 -6.49
CA GLY A 187 11.26 10.75 -5.57
C GLY A 187 9.98 10.09 -6.09
N GLY A 188 9.89 9.82 -7.38
CA GLY A 188 8.80 9.02 -7.97
C GLY A 188 8.76 7.61 -7.38
N GLY A 189 7.61 7.22 -6.83
CA GLY A 189 7.37 5.89 -6.28
C GLY A 189 7.03 4.88 -7.37
N SER A 190 7.17 3.60 -7.05
CA SER A 190 6.64 2.53 -7.89
C SER A 190 5.15 2.71 -8.09
N THR A 191 4.70 2.76 -9.33
CA THR A 191 3.28 2.80 -9.67
C THR A 191 2.83 1.43 -10.14
N VAL A 192 1.62 1.06 -9.75
CA VAL A 192 0.95 -0.14 -10.26
C VAL A 192 0.19 0.26 -11.51
N LYS A 193 0.48 -0.39 -12.63
CA LYS A 193 -0.27 -0.21 -13.86
C LYS A 193 -1.07 -1.47 -14.17
N VAL A 194 -2.37 -1.32 -14.34
CA VAL A 194 -3.25 -2.42 -14.70
C VAL A 194 -3.37 -2.49 -16.22
N HIS A 195 -3.11 -3.65 -16.77
CA HIS A 195 -3.22 -3.91 -18.20
C HIS A 195 -4.59 -4.51 -18.52
N ARG A 196 -5.34 -3.80 -19.36
CA ARG A 196 -6.62 -4.28 -19.89
C ARG A 196 -6.34 -4.92 -21.25
N LEU A 197 -6.11 -6.24 -21.23
CA LEU A 197 -5.93 -6.98 -22.47
C LEU A 197 -7.29 -7.15 -23.17
N ALA A 198 -7.31 -6.92 -24.48
CA ALA A 198 -8.48 -7.27 -25.27
C ALA A 198 -8.68 -8.79 -25.20
N LYS A 199 -9.91 -9.22 -24.95
CA LYS A 199 -10.25 -10.64 -24.99
C LYS A 199 -10.13 -11.12 -26.45
N ILE A 200 -9.16 -11.98 -26.70
CA ILE A 200 -8.98 -12.64 -27.99
C ILE A 200 -9.69 -13.98 -27.92
N ASP A 201 -10.59 -14.21 -28.88
CA ASP A 201 -11.28 -15.49 -28.98
C ASP A 201 -10.33 -16.51 -29.62
N ARG A 202 -10.30 -17.74 -29.10
CA ARG A 202 -9.44 -18.80 -29.62
C ARG A 202 -9.66 -19.03 -31.12
N ASP A 203 -10.90 -18.91 -31.58
CA ASP A 203 -11.27 -19.12 -32.98
C ASP A 203 -10.72 -18.00 -33.92
N SER A 204 -10.33 -16.85 -33.34
CA SER A 204 -9.69 -15.76 -34.09
C SER A 204 -8.18 -15.95 -34.28
N VAL A 205 -7.59 -16.95 -33.62
CA VAL A 205 -6.15 -17.25 -33.69
C VAL A 205 -5.91 -18.20 -34.89
N ILE A 206 -5.45 -17.63 -35.98
CA ILE A 206 -5.17 -18.39 -37.22
C ILE A 206 -3.74 -18.93 -37.16
N LEU A 207 -3.61 -20.21 -36.84
CA LEU A 207 -2.36 -20.96 -36.82
C LEU A 207 -2.54 -22.33 -37.48
N PRO A 208 -1.47 -22.96 -37.96
CA PRO A 208 -1.52 -24.33 -38.43
C PRO A 208 -2.05 -25.27 -37.32
N GLU A 209 -2.91 -26.22 -37.67
CA GLU A 209 -3.57 -27.13 -36.73
C GLU A 209 -2.60 -27.84 -35.79
N LYS A 210 -1.43 -28.26 -36.32
CA LYS A 210 -0.36 -28.86 -35.51
C LYS A 210 0.15 -27.91 -34.42
N THR A 211 0.25 -26.60 -34.70
CA THR A 211 0.71 -25.59 -33.75
C THR A 211 -0.36 -25.35 -32.68
N LEU A 212 -1.64 -25.29 -33.08
CA LEU A 212 -2.75 -25.17 -32.13
C LEU A 212 -2.79 -26.36 -31.19
N ALA A 213 -2.66 -27.59 -31.70
CA ALA A 213 -2.63 -28.82 -30.88
C ALA A 213 -1.47 -28.82 -29.87
N VAL A 214 -0.28 -28.30 -30.26
CA VAL A 214 0.88 -28.14 -29.36
C VAL A 214 0.56 -27.12 -28.26
N LEU A 215 -0.10 -26.02 -28.60
CA LEU A 215 -0.51 -25.02 -27.61
C LEU A 215 -1.55 -25.57 -26.64
N ASP A 216 -2.58 -26.22 -27.14
CA ASP A 216 -3.63 -26.83 -26.31
C ASP A 216 -3.03 -27.83 -25.32
N HIS A 217 -2.16 -28.71 -25.79
CA HIS A 217 -1.51 -29.69 -24.93
C HIS A 217 -0.55 -29.04 -23.90
N ASN A 218 0.22 -28.06 -24.32
CA ASN A 218 1.26 -27.48 -23.47
C ASN A 218 0.80 -26.33 -22.60
N VAL A 219 -0.27 -25.62 -22.96
CA VAL A 219 -0.83 -24.51 -22.18
C VAL A 219 -2.10 -24.93 -21.48
N ALA A 220 -3.16 -25.23 -22.24
CA ALA A 220 -4.47 -25.47 -21.66
C ALA A 220 -4.49 -26.72 -20.78
N ALA A 221 -4.00 -27.86 -21.26
CA ALA A 221 -3.94 -29.09 -20.47
C ALA A 221 -3.03 -28.95 -19.22
N PHE A 222 -1.90 -28.24 -19.36
CA PHE A 222 -1.02 -27.96 -18.21
C PHE A 222 -1.70 -27.07 -17.16
N MET A 223 -2.43 -26.03 -17.58
CA MET A 223 -3.16 -25.15 -16.66
C MET A 223 -4.27 -25.90 -15.91
N MET A 224 -4.99 -26.80 -16.60
CA MET A 224 -6.01 -27.65 -15.97
C MET A 224 -5.42 -28.63 -14.96
N ALA A 225 -4.24 -29.21 -15.27
CA ALA A 225 -3.55 -30.15 -14.38
C ALA A 225 -2.79 -29.48 -13.23
N ARG A 226 -2.69 -28.14 -13.19
CA ARG A 226 -1.81 -27.40 -12.26
C ARG A 226 -2.08 -27.71 -10.79
N GLU A 227 -3.34 -27.79 -10.38
CA GLU A 227 -3.70 -28.07 -8.99
C GLU A 227 -3.40 -29.53 -8.62
N GLN A 228 -3.61 -30.46 -9.53
CA GLN A 228 -3.24 -31.87 -9.33
C GLN A 228 -1.72 -32.04 -9.20
N LEU A 229 -0.94 -31.29 -9.99
CA LEU A 229 0.52 -31.31 -9.88
C LEU A 229 1.00 -30.77 -8.53
N LYS A 230 0.34 -29.77 -7.97
CA LYS A 230 0.64 -29.26 -6.61
C LYS A 230 0.35 -30.31 -5.53
N THR A 231 -0.77 -31.02 -5.62
CA THR A 231 -1.10 -32.09 -4.65
C THR A 231 -0.09 -33.23 -4.68
N LEU A 232 0.54 -33.46 -5.82
CA LEU A 232 1.64 -34.42 -6.00
C LEU A 232 3.01 -33.86 -5.65
N GLN A 233 3.09 -32.66 -5.02
CA GLN A 233 4.30 -31.95 -4.63
C GLN A 233 5.24 -31.57 -5.79
N PHE A 234 4.77 -31.59 -7.04
CA PHE A 234 5.50 -31.03 -8.15
C PHE A 234 5.38 -29.51 -8.17
N GLN A 235 6.47 -28.83 -8.56
CA GLN A 235 6.42 -27.38 -8.83
C GLN A 235 5.85 -27.18 -10.24
N PRO A 236 4.60 -26.71 -10.40
CA PRO A 236 3.97 -26.55 -11.71
C PRO A 236 4.49 -25.29 -12.41
N ARG A 237 5.73 -25.35 -12.90
CA ARG A 237 6.38 -24.30 -13.69
C ARG A 237 6.61 -24.82 -15.10
N LYS A 238 6.20 -24.03 -16.09
CA LYS A 238 6.42 -24.33 -17.50
C LYS A 238 6.75 -23.04 -18.25
N GLY A 239 7.80 -23.06 -19.05
CA GLY A 239 8.16 -22.00 -19.96
C GLY A 239 7.85 -22.40 -21.40
N ILE A 240 7.33 -21.47 -22.21
CA ILE A 240 7.06 -21.66 -23.62
C ILE A 240 7.76 -20.55 -24.37
N LEU A 241 8.55 -20.90 -25.39
CA LEU A 241 9.23 -19.97 -26.27
C LEU A 241 8.53 -19.92 -27.62
N PHE A 242 8.01 -18.76 -27.97
CA PHE A 242 7.48 -18.50 -29.31
C PHE A 242 8.60 -17.96 -30.20
N TYR A 243 8.92 -18.73 -31.22
CA TYR A 243 9.95 -18.38 -32.21
C TYR A 243 9.33 -18.26 -33.60
N GLY A 244 9.79 -17.28 -34.39
CA GLY A 244 9.35 -17.07 -35.78
C GLY A 244 9.58 -15.63 -36.24
N PRO A 245 9.42 -15.35 -37.54
CA PRO A 245 9.59 -14.00 -38.13
C PRO A 245 8.67 -12.96 -37.49
N PRO A 246 8.99 -11.66 -37.60
CA PRO A 246 8.08 -10.59 -37.24
C PRO A 246 6.73 -10.72 -37.96
N GLY A 247 5.62 -10.30 -37.34
CA GLY A 247 4.29 -10.30 -37.96
C GLY A 247 3.56 -11.65 -38.03
N THR A 248 4.14 -12.74 -37.50
CA THR A 248 3.52 -14.09 -37.53
C THR A 248 2.52 -14.36 -36.40
N GLY A 249 2.00 -13.32 -35.75
CA GLY A 249 0.93 -13.47 -34.73
C GLY A 249 1.38 -13.95 -33.36
N LYS A 250 2.71 -14.03 -33.05
CA LYS A 250 3.20 -14.52 -31.75
C LYS A 250 2.59 -13.79 -30.57
N THR A 251 2.62 -12.46 -30.57
CA THR A 251 2.03 -11.64 -29.50
C THR A 251 0.52 -11.82 -29.44
N TYR A 252 -0.15 -11.91 -30.60
CA TYR A 252 -1.59 -12.14 -30.67
C TYR A 252 -1.99 -13.48 -30.04
N THR A 253 -1.17 -14.51 -30.21
CA THR A 253 -1.40 -15.86 -29.64
C THR A 253 -1.21 -15.90 -28.12
N ILE A 254 -0.41 -14.98 -27.55
CA ILE A 254 -0.14 -14.93 -26.10
C ILE A 254 -1.27 -14.22 -25.34
N HIS A 255 -2.01 -13.34 -26.00
CA HIS A 255 -3.15 -12.62 -25.46
C HIS A 255 -4.40 -13.50 -25.40
#